data_4c91e3762c1c031208311c7c8695c7e2
#
_entry.id   4c91e3762c1c031208311c7c8695c7e2
#
_cell.length_a   1.000
_cell.length_b   1.000
_cell.length_c   1.000
_cell.angle_alpha   90.00
_cell.angle_beta   90.00
_cell.angle_gamma   90.00
#
_symmetry.space_group_name_H-M   'P 1'
#
loop_
_entity.id
_entity.type
_entity.pdbx_description
1 polymer ?
#
loop_
_entity_poly.entity_id
_entity_poly.type
_entity_poly.pdbx_seq_one_letter_code
_entity_poly.pdbx_strand_id
1 'polypeptide(L)'
;MRRRKAPVREVMPDPIYGNKVITKFINSLMYDGKKSVATEIMYGALKAIDAKGGDLKGIDVFNSAIDNVKPIMEVKSRRVGGATYQVPVEVRAARQQALAIRWIISFARKRSERTMIEKLAGELLDAANSKGASFKKKEDTYKMAEANKAFAHYRW
;
A
#
# COMPACT_ATOMS: atom_id res chain seq x y z
N MET A 1 20.66 24.54 -1.26
CA MET A 1 20.73 23.11 -1.70
C MET A 1 21.42 22.27 -0.62
N ARG A 2 20.93 21.06 -0.29
CA ARG A 2 21.64 20.16 0.64
C ARG A 2 22.89 19.60 -0.04
N ARG A 3 24.06 19.75 0.59
CA ARG A 3 25.33 19.23 0.08
C ARG A 3 25.41 17.70 0.09
N ARG A 4 24.68 17.03 1.00
CA ARG A 4 24.67 15.56 1.14
C ARG A 4 23.22 15.04 1.21
N LYS A 5 22.99 13.85 0.64
CA LYS A 5 21.73 13.12 0.78
C LYS A 5 21.52 12.75 2.25
N ALA A 6 20.30 12.91 2.74
CA ALA A 6 19.97 12.50 4.11
C ALA A 6 20.16 10.97 4.27
N PRO A 7 20.73 10.52 5.41
CA PRO A 7 20.86 9.08 5.67
C PRO A 7 19.48 8.42 5.77
N VAL A 8 19.35 7.21 5.24
CA VAL A 8 18.14 6.41 5.36
C VAL A 8 18.12 5.83 6.78
N ARG A 9 17.11 6.17 7.58
CA ARG A 9 16.92 5.61 8.92
C ARG A 9 16.44 4.17 8.81
N GLU A 10 17.03 3.27 9.58
CA GLU A 10 16.54 1.91 9.69
C GLU A 10 15.22 1.86 10.46
N VAL A 11 14.30 1.05 9.93
CA VAL A 11 13.02 0.80 10.59
C VAL A 11 13.17 -0.47 11.42
N MET A 12 12.97 -0.36 12.73
CA MET A 12 12.95 -1.51 13.63
C MET A 12 11.74 -2.41 13.30
N PRO A 13 11.90 -3.73 13.40
CA PRO A 13 10.78 -4.65 13.24
C PRO A 13 9.73 -4.44 14.35
N ASP A 14 8.50 -4.84 14.07
CA ASP A 14 7.41 -4.80 15.02
C ASP A 14 7.68 -5.74 16.21
N PRO A 15 7.43 -5.34 17.45
CA PRO A 15 7.76 -6.15 18.63
C PRO A 15 6.92 -7.43 18.77
N ILE A 16 5.70 -7.47 18.21
CA ILE A 16 4.79 -8.63 18.35
C ILE A 16 5.04 -9.63 17.21
N TYR A 17 5.10 -9.16 15.99
CA TYR A 17 5.20 -10.03 14.79
C TYR A 17 6.60 -10.05 14.16
N GLY A 18 7.55 -9.26 14.67
CA GLY A 18 8.90 -9.17 14.09
C GLY A 18 8.97 -8.65 12.64
N ASN A 19 7.89 -8.06 12.13
CA ASN A 19 7.74 -7.70 10.73
C ASN A 19 7.98 -6.19 10.49
N LYS A 20 9.00 -5.85 9.69
CA LYS A 20 9.32 -4.47 9.31
C LYS A 20 8.22 -3.80 8.47
N VAL A 21 7.39 -4.59 7.77
CA VAL A 21 6.30 -4.05 6.93
C VAL A 21 5.20 -3.49 7.82
N ILE A 22 4.87 -4.17 8.93
CA ILE A 22 3.90 -3.70 9.92
C ILE A 22 4.33 -2.35 10.49
N THR A 23 5.59 -2.21 10.89
CA THR A 23 6.11 -0.93 11.40
C THR A 23 6.00 0.18 10.36
N LYS A 24 6.33 -0.09 9.10
CA LYS A 24 6.15 0.88 8.00
C LYS A 24 4.67 1.23 7.79
N PHE A 25 3.79 0.25 7.92
CA PHE A 25 2.34 0.44 7.80
C PHE A 25 1.82 1.34 8.93
N ILE A 26 2.17 1.06 10.18
CA ILE A 26 1.82 1.88 11.35
C ILE A 26 2.31 3.32 11.16
N ASN A 27 3.56 3.51 10.74
CA ASN A 27 4.12 4.85 10.49
C ASN A 27 3.38 5.60 9.37
N SER A 28 2.84 4.91 8.38
CA SER A 28 2.05 5.50 7.30
C SER A 28 0.58 5.74 7.69
N LEU A 29 0.07 4.93 8.61
CA LEU A 29 -1.28 5.07 9.17
C LEU A 29 -1.38 6.24 10.15
N MET A 30 -0.27 6.59 10.80
CA MET A 30 -0.20 7.61 11.84
C MET A 30 -0.57 9.01 11.32
N TYR A 31 -1.35 9.76 12.10
CA TYR A 31 -1.60 11.19 11.94
C TYR A 31 -1.01 11.97 13.11
N ASP A 32 -0.49 13.16 12.85
CA ASP A 32 -0.03 14.14 13.86
C ASP A 32 0.95 13.56 14.90
N GLY A 33 1.72 12.55 14.51
CA GLY A 33 2.65 11.88 15.42
C GLY A 33 2.00 10.95 16.46
N LYS A 34 0.68 10.69 16.37
CA LYS A 34 -0.07 9.84 17.30
C LYS A 34 0.18 8.35 17.03
N LYS A 35 1.41 7.89 17.31
CA LYS A 35 1.83 6.53 16.99
C LYS A 35 1.10 5.46 17.79
N SER A 36 0.81 5.72 19.08
CA SER A 36 0.07 4.77 19.94
C SER A 36 -1.29 4.41 19.36
N VAL A 37 -2.04 5.42 18.91
CA VAL A 37 -3.35 5.22 18.27
C VAL A 37 -3.24 4.42 16.98
N ALA A 38 -2.24 4.72 16.13
CA ALA A 38 -2.01 3.96 14.90
C ALA A 38 -1.64 2.50 15.18
N THR A 39 -0.87 2.26 16.23
CA THR A 39 -0.49 0.91 16.69
C THR A 39 -1.72 0.14 17.18
N GLU A 40 -2.57 0.77 17.99
CA GLU A 40 -3.82 0.19 18.48
C GLU A 40 -4.76 -0.17 17.33
N ILE A 41 -4.92 0.71 16.33
CA ILE A 41 -5.73 0.44 15.13
C ILE A 41 -5.18 -0.76 14.37
N MET A 42 -3.87 -0.84 14.16
CA MET A 42 -3.26 -1.96 13.41
C MET A 42 -3.47 -3.29 14.13
N TYR A 43 -3.13 -3.37 15.41
CA TYR A 43 -3.31 -4.61 16.18
C TYR A 43 -4.77 -4.97 16.39
N GLY A 44 -5.63 -3.97 16.59
CA GLY A 44 -7.07 -4.16 16.66
C GLY A 44 -7.64 -4.75 15.37
N ALA A 45 -7.18 -4.27 14.22
CA ALA A 45 -7.58 -4.81 12.92
C ALA A 45 -7.14 -6.26 12.73
N LEU A 46 -5.89 -6.61 13.07
CA LEU A 46 -5.41 -7.99 13.00
C LEU A 46 -6.20 -8.92 13.92
N LYS A 47 -6.45 -8.51 15.17
CA LYS A 47 -7.31 -9.26 16.11
C LYS A 47 -8.75 -9.42 15.60
N ALA A 48 -9.32 -8.39 14.98
CA ALA A 48 -10.66 -8.45 14.39
C ALA A 48 -10.73 -9.43 13.20
N ILE A 49 -9.64 -9.57 12.45
CA ILE A 49 -9.53 -10.57 11.38
C ILE A 49 -9.46 -11.98 12.00
N ASP A 50 -8.61 -12.18 13.01
CA ASP A 50 -8.49 -13.46 13.73
C ASP A 50 -9.85 -13.89 14.34
N ALA A 51 -10.60 -12.94 14.90
CA ALA A 51 -11.91 -13.19 15.50
C ALA A 51 -13.01 -13.58 14.50
N LYS A 52 -12.85 -13.25 13.22
CA LYS A 52 -13.79 -13.66 12.15
C LYS A 52 -13.67 -15.14 11.78
N GLY A 53 -12.72 -15.86 12.33
CA GLY A 53 -12.63 -17.34 12.24
C GLY A 53 -12.28 -17.87 10.86
N GLY A 54 -11.51 -17.14 10.07
CA GLY A 54 -10.99 -17.64 8.80
C GLY A 54 -9.83 -18.64 9.00
N ASP A 55 -9.50 -19.40 7.95
CA ASP A 55 -8.40 -20.38 7.96
C ASP A 55 -7.00 -19.73 8.15
N LEU A 56 -6.88 -18.44 7.83
CA LEU A 56 -5.63 -17.69 7.90
C LEU A 56 -5.59 -16.76 9.11
N LYS A 57 -4.43 -16.69 9.77
CA LYS A 57 -4.17 -15.69 10.81
C LYS A 57 -4.18 -14.28 10.23
N GLY A 58 -4.52 -13.28 11.04
CA GLY A 58 -4.55 -11.89 10.62
C GLY A 58 -3.25 -11.39 10.00
N ILE A 59 -2.11 -11.90 10.49
CA ILE A 59 -0.80 -11.57 9.90
C ILE A 59 -0.63 -12.13 8.47
N ASP A 60 -1.13 -13.33 8.21
CA ASP A 60 -1.03 -13.95 6.89
C ASP A 60 -1.97 -13.26 5.90
N VAL A 61 -3.18 -12.89 6.36
CA VAL A 61 -4.11 -12.04 5.60
C VAL A 61 -3.47 -10.69 5.27
N PHE A 62 -2.79 -10.05 6.21
CA PHE A 62 -2.07 -8.80 5.99
C PHE A 62 -0.97 -8.95 4.93
N ASN A 63 -0.14 -9.98 5.01
CA ASN A 63 0.93 -10.23 4.05
C ASN A 63 0.34 -10.47 2.65
N SER A 64 -0.68 -11.33 2.55
CA SER A 64 -1.39 -11.61 1.29
C SER A 64 -2.03 -10.35 0.69
N ALA A 65 -2.67 -9.51 1.52
CA ALA A 65 -3.25 -8.25 1.09
C ALA A 65 -2.19 -7.30 0.51
N ILE A 66 -1.05 -7.14 1.20
CA ILE A 66 0.06 -6.31 0.70
C ILE A 66 0.56 -6.85 -0.63
N ASP A 67 0.80 -8.16 -0.75
CA ASP A 67 1.34 -8.77 -1.98
C ASP A 67 0.35 -8.65 -3.15
N ASN A 68 -0.93 -8.84 -2.91
CA ASN A 68 -1.97 -8.70 -3.92
C ASN A 68 -2.12 -7.26 -4.44
N VAL A 69 -1.88 -6.25 -3.60
CA VAL A 69 -2.03 -4.83 -3.97
C VAL A 69 -0.75 -4.21 -4.55
N LYS A 70 0.42 -4.82 -4.37
CA LYS A 70 1.69 -4.32 -4.95
C LYS A 70 1.60 -4.19 -6.47
N PRO A 71 1.80 -2.99 -7.07
CA PRO A 71 1.84 -2.83 -8.52
C PRO A 71 3.24 -3.14 -9.06
N ILE A 72 3.32 -3.88 -10.16
CA ILE A 72 4.58 -4.11 -10.90
C ILE A 72 4.86 -2.95 -11.85
N MET A 73 3.80 -2.34 -12.42
CA MET A 73 3.87 -1.25 -13.38
C MET A 73 3.15 -0.01 -12.86
N GLU A 74 3.66 1.16 -13.19
CA GLU A 74 2.97 2.45 -13.00
C GLU A 74 3.13 3.31 -14.25
N VAL A 75 2.32 4.35 -14.36
CA VAL A 75 2.40 5.32 -15.45
C VAL A 75 3.02 6.60 -14.91
N LYS A 76 4.05 7.10 -15.60
CA LYS A 76 4.69 8.39 -15.30
C LYS A 76 4.56 9.36 -16.46
N SER A 77 4.24 10.60 -16.13
CA SER A 77 4.20 11.68 -17.13
C SER A 77 5.60 12.07 -17.56
N ARG A 78 5.84 12.13 -18.88
CA ARG A 78 7.07 12.66 -19.48
C ARG A 78 6.73 13.69 -20.52
N ARG A 79 7.42 14.82 -20.51
CA ARG A 79 7.27 15.87 -21.52
C ARG A 79 8.30 15.68 -22.62
N VAL A 80 7.84 15.51 -23.85
CA VAL A 80 8.69 15.36 -25.04
C VAL A 80 8.17 16.28 -26.13
N GLY A 81 9.03 17.17 -26.64
CA GLY A 81 8.66 18.07 -27.74
C GLY A 81 7.44 18.97 -27.45
N GLY A 82 7.23 19.37 -26.17
CA GLY A 82 6.09 20.20 -25.77
C GLY A 82 4.82 19.42 -25.42
N ALA A 83 4.67 18.17 -25.81
CA ALA A 83 3.56 17.29 -25.43
C ALA A 83 3.88 16.45 -24.20
N THR A 84 2.87 16.17 -23.38
CA THR A 84 3.01 15.33 -22.17
C THR A 84 2.47 13.92 -22.48
N TYR A 85 3.35 12.94 -22.35
CA TYR A 85 3.03 11.53 -22.58
C TYR A 85 2.99 10.78 -21.23
N GLN A 86 2.07 9.82 -21.13
CA GLN A 86 1.99 8.90 -20.00
C GLN A 86 2.80 7.65 -20.35
N VAL A 87 3.95 7.50 -19.71
CA VAL A 87 4.91 6.42 -20.02
C VAL A 87 4.81 5.31 -18.99
N PRO A 88 4.52 4.06 -19.39
CA PRO A 88 4.54 2.92 -18.47
C PRO A 88 5.97 2.59 -18.06
N VAL A 89 6.19 2.44 -16.75
CA VAL A 89 7.49 2.11 -16.17
C VAL A 89 7.34 1.04 -15.09
N GLU A 90 8.34 0.19 -14.96
CA GLU A 90 8.41 -0.79 -13.87
C GLU A 90 8.62 -0.10 -12.53
N VAL A 91 7.97 -0.62 -11.49
CA VAL A 91 8.05 -0.08 -10.13
C VAL A 91 9.07 -0.86 -9.32
N ARG A 92 10.05 -0.18 -8.73
CA ARG A 92 11.04 -0.79 -7.84
C ARG A 92 10.35 -1.37 -6.60
N ALA A 93 10.83 -2.50 -6.07
CA ALA A 93 10.23 -3.24 -4.94
C ALA A 93 9.90 -2.36 -3.72
N ALA A 94 10.81 -1.46 -3.33
CA ALA A 94 10.57 -0.54 -2.22
C ALA A 94 9.38 0.41 -2.47
N ARG A 95 9.18 0.85 -3.72
CA ARG A 95 8.07 1.70 -4.12
C ARG A 95 6.77 0.90 -4.27
N GLN A 96 6.83 -0.34 -4.76
CA GLN A 96 5.66 -1.24 -4.79
C GLN A 96 5.05 -1.38 -3.41
N GLN A 97 5.88 -1.66 -2.39
CA GLN A 97 5.44 -1.75 -1.00
C GLN A 97 4.84 -0.43 -0.49
N ALA A 98 5.48 0.70 -0.77
CA ALA A 98 5.00 2.01 -0.35
C ALA A 98 3.64 2.38 -1.00
N LEU A 99 3.44 2.02 -2.27
CA LEU A 99 2.18 2.23 -2.98
C LEU A 99 1.07 1.34 -2.41
N ALA A 100 1.34 0.06 -2.17
CA ALA A 100 0.37 -0.86 -1.58
C ALA A 100 -0.10 -0.37 -0.21
N ILE A 101 0.81 0.00 0.69
CA ILE A 101 0.50 0.56 2.01
C ILE A 101 -0.38 1.81 1.87
N ARG A 102 0.02 2.75 1.01
CA ARG A 102 -0.72 4.00 0.79
C ARG A 102 -2.13 3.75 0.27
N TRP A 103 -2.29 2.86 -0.70
CA TRP A 103 -3.60 2.56 -1.27
C TRP A 103 -4.52 1.89 -0.26
N ILE A 104 -4.06 0.85 0.44
CA ILE A 104 -4.86 0.17 1.48
C ILE A 104 -5.32 1.18 2.53
N ILE A 105 -4.43 2.02 3.07
CA ILE A 105 -4.79 3.01 4.08
C ILE A 105 -5.79 4.03 3.52
N SER A 106 -5.57 4.54 2.30
CA SER A 106 -6.43 5.56 1.72
C SER A 106 -7.84 5.04 1.42
N PHE A 107 -7.97 3.79 0.99
CA PHE A 107 -9.27 3.18 0.71
C PHE A 107 -9.94 2.66 1.98
N ALA A 108 -9.20 2.13 2.96
CA ALA A 108 -9.74 1.82 4.27
C ALA A 108 -10.42 3.04 4.90
N ARG A 109 -9.79 4.21 4.86
CA ARG A 109 -10.37 5.46 5.39
C ARG A 109 -11.70 5.87 4.74
N LYS A 110 -11.91 5.50 3.48
CA LYS A 110 -13.13 5.83 2.70
C LYS A 110 -14.29 4.85 2.92
N ARG A 111 -14.06 3.75 3.63
CA ARG A 111 -15.10 2.76 3.91
C ARG A 111 -16.16 3.30 4.85
N SER A 112 -17.34 2.70 4.84
CA SER A 112 -18.52 3.13 5.58
C SER A 112 -18.61 2.60 7.01
N GLU A 113 -17.74 1.65 7.41
CA GLU A 113 -17.73 1.10 8.76
C GLU A 113 -17.49 2.19 9.80
N ARG A 114 -17.90 1.94 11.06
CA ARG A 114 -17.89 2.95 12.11
C ARG A 114 -16.48 3.29 12.60
N THR A 115 -15.68 2.28 12.88
CA THR A 115 -14.34 2.46 13.46
C THR A 115 -13.23 2.23 12.43
N MET A 116 -12.07 2.87 12.62
CA MET A 116 -10.93 2.66 11.72
C MET A 116 -10.39 1.23 11.81
N ILE A 117 -10.56 0.55 12.95
CA ILE A 117 -10.22 -0.87 13.15
C ILE A 117 -11.03 -1.73 12.19
N GLU A 118 -12.35 -1.56 12.16
CA GLU A 118 -13.25 -2.30 11.27
C GLU A 118 -13.00 -2.00 9.80
N LYS A 119 -12.82 -0.71 9.47
CA LYS A 119 -12.47 -0.26 8.11
C LYS A 119 -11.21 -0.92 7.59
N LEU A 120 -10.15 -0.94 8.40
CA LEU A 120 -8.88 -1.53 8.03
C LEU A 120 -8.98 -3.06 7.93
N ALA A 121 -9.63 -3.72 8.89
CA ALA A 121 -9.86 -5.15 8.84
C ALA A 121 -10.66 -5.58 7.60
N GLY A 122 -11.72 -4.83 7.26
CA GLY A 122 -12.51 -5.06 6.05
C GLY A 122 -11.69 -4.91 4.78
N GLU A 123 -10.91 -3.83 4.64
CA GLU A 123 -10.10 -3.61 3.44
C GLU A 123 -8.98 -4.66 3.29
N LEU A 124 -8.35 -5.09 4.39
CA LEU A 124 -7.32 -6.13 4.36
C LEU A 124 -7.90 -7.49 3.94
N LEU A 125 -9.08 -7.87 4.45
CA LEU A 125 -9.77 -9.10 4.04
C LEU A 125 -10.16 -9.08 2.56
N ASP A 126 -10.73 -7.97 2.09
CA ASP A 126 -11.10 -7.81 0.69
C ASP A 126 -9.86 -7.87 -0.21
N ALA A 127 -8.78 -7.18 0.15
CA ALA A 127 -7.53 -7.18 -0.61
C ALA A 127 -6.83 -8.55 -0.63
N ALA A 128 -6.86 -9.30 0.47
CA ALA A 128 -6.34 -10.67 0.52
C ALA A 128 -7.08 -11.60 -0.44
N ASN A 129 -8.39 -11.39 -0.61
CA ASN A 129 -9.23 -12.12 -1.55
C ASN A 129 -9.24 -11.52 -2.97
N SER A 130 -8.27 -10.67 -3.30
CA SER A 130 -8.19 -9.98 -4.60
C SER A 130 -9.44 -9.17 -4.95
N LYS A 131 -10.05 -8.57 -3.94
CA LYS A 131 -11.25 -7.71 -4.02
C LYS A 131 -10.97 -6.36 -3.36
N GLY A 132 -11.98 -5.50 -3.34
CA GLY A 132 -11.89 -4.21 -2.68
C GLY A 132 -11.31 -3.08 -3.54
N ALA A 133 -11.36 -1.87 -3.01
CA ALA A 133 -11.00 -0.66 -3.75
C ALA A 133 -9.48 -0.51 -3.95
N SER A 134 -8.67 -1.00 -3.02
CA SER A 134 -7.21 -1.00 -3.13
C SER A 134 -6.73 -1.94 -4.23
N PHE A 135 -7.31 -3.13 -4.35
CA PHE A 135 -7.01 -4.07 -5.43
C PHE A 135 -7.47 -3.52 -6.79
N LYS A 136 -8.68 -2.96 -6.86
CA LYS A 136 -9.18 -2.29 -8.06
C LYS A 136 -8.25 -1.17 -8.53
N LYS A 137 -7.68 -0.39 -7.60
CA LYS A 137 -6.69 0.66 -7.94
C LYS A 137 -5.46 0.10 -8.64
N LYS A 138 -4.97 -1.08 -8.22
CA LYS A 138 -3.88 -1.78 -8.91
C LYS A 138 -4.28 -2.15 -10.34
N GLU A 139 -5.48 -2.75 -10.52
CA GLU A 139 -5.98 -3.11 -11.85
C GLU A 139 -6.13 -1.89 -12.76
N ASP A 140 -6.70 -0.78 -12.24
CA ASP A 140 -6.83 0.46 -12.99
C ASP A 140 -5.46 1.01 -13.41
N THR A 141 -4.45 0.88 -12.54
CA THR A 141 -3.07 1.28 -12.87
C THR A 141 -2.48 0.40 -13.99
N TYR A 142 -2.79 -0.89 -13.99
CA TYR A 142 -2.36 -1.81 -15.07
C TYR A 142 -3.06 -1.50 -16.39
N LYS A 143 -4.38 -1.27 -16.36
CA LYS A 143 -5.14 -0.86 -17.55
C LYS A 143 -4.59 0.42 -18.15
N MET A 144 -4.25 1.41 -17.31
CA MET A 144 -3.60 2.64 -17.78
C MET A 144 -2.22 2.37 -18.39
N ALA A 145 -1.41 1.51 -17.79
CA ALA A 145 -0.10 1.16 -18.30
C ALA A 145 -0.19 0.42 -19.65
N GLU A 146 -1.17 -0.46 -19.80
CA GLU A 146 -1.42 -1.20 -21.03
C GLU A 146 -1.94 -0.27 -22.16
N ALA A 147 -2.89 0.59 -21.86
CA ALA A 147 -3.40 1.59 -22.81
C ALA A 147 -2.30 2.53 -23.33
N ASN A 148 -1.29 2.81 -22.54
CA ASN A 148 -0.15 3.66 -22.88
C ASN A 148 1.09 2.88 -23.34
N LYS A 149 0.98 1.59 -23.61
CA LYS A 149 2.09 0.71 -23.99
C LYS A 149 2.85 1.20 -25.23
N ALA A 150 2.17 1.85 -26.15
CA ALA A 150 2.77 2.45 -27.35
C ALA A 150 3.85 3.51 -27.02
N PHE A 151 3.78 4.16 -25.85
CA PHE A 151 4.74 5.17 -25.39
C PHE A 151 5.86 4.60 -24.54
N ALA A 152 5.99 3.27 -24.40
CA ALA A 152 7.02 2.63 -23.59
C ALA A 152 8.45 2.96 -24.06
N HIS A 153 8.64 3.23 -25.34
CA HIS A 153 9.93 3.63 -25.91
C HIS A 153 10.41 5.02 -25.45
N TYR A 154 9.53 5.84 -24.85
CA TYR A 154 9.92 7.12 -24.21
C TYR A 154 10.44 6.96 -22.77
N ARG A 155 10.60 5.73 -22.27
CA ARG A 155 11.19 5.49 -20.95
C ARG A 155 12.68 5.92 -20.91
N TRP A 156 13.14 6.39 -19.76
CA TRP A 156 14.52 6.81 -19.47
C TRP A 156 15.16 5.94 -18.40
#